data_bae7be773263a50185ef9f85546cdc34
#
_entry.id   bae7be773263a50185ef9f85546cdc34
#
_cell.length_a   1.000
_cell.length_b   1.000
_cell.length_c   1.000
_cell.angle_alpha   90.00
_cell.angle_beta   90.00
_cell.angle_gamma   90.00
#
_symmetry.space_group_name_H-M   'P 1'
#
loop_
_entity.id
_entity.type
_entity.pdbx_description
1 polymer ?
#
loop_
_entity_poly.entity_id
_entity_poly.type
_entity_poly.pdbx_seq_one_letter_code
_entity_poly.pdbx_strand_id
1 'polypeptide(L)'
;MGIRERLSGNEAVAYAMKQINPDVMGAYPITPSTEIPQYFSTYVDNGEVDTLFIAVESEHSAMSTCIGAEAAGCRAISATSSCGLCYMTEMLYVAASDRLPITLAVSCRALSGPININNDHSDAMGVRDASWLMLFAETNQEAYDNYLQAMRIAEAVSLPIMVCQDGFITSHAIENIELVETEKVKEFVGEYKPAHALLKPGEPMAVGAYATPVYYMEAKRQQAQAMMDAKDVIRKVGKDCLLYTSPSP
;
A
#
# COMPACT_ATOMS: atom_id res chain seq x y z
N MET A 1 9.85 8.24 23.71
CA MET A 1 10.86 7.20 23.40
C MET A 1 10.15 6.14 22.60
N GLY A 2 10.70 5.72 21.47
CA GLY A 2 10.12 4.61 20.69
C GLY A 2 10.22 3.28 21.46
N ILE A 3 9.30 2.37 21.16
CA ILE A 3 9.33 1.02 21.66
C ILE A 3 10.32 0.23 20.80
N ARG A 4 11.33 -0.40 21.41
CA ARG A 4 12.30 -1.23 20.68
C ARG A 4 11.80 -2.66 20.63
N GLU A 5 11.68 -3.18 19.42
CA GLU A 5 11.24 -4.55 19.14
C GLU A 5 12.18 -5.25 18.18
N ARG A 6 12.10 -6.58 18.13
CA ARG A 6 12.80 -7.41 17.15
C ARG A 6 11.77 -7.99 16.20
N LEU A 7 11.71 -7.47 15.00
CA LEU A 7 10.73 -7.87 13.99
C LEU A 7 11.40 -8.18 12.66
N SER A 8 10.81 -9.08 11.90
CA SER A 8 11.09 -9.21 10.47
C SER A 8 10.48 -8.04 9.69
N GLY A 9 10.89 -7.83 8.45
CA GLY A 9 10.28 -6.81 7.61
C GLY A 9 8.78 -7.04 7.39
N ASN A 10 8.36 -8.30 7.23
CA ASN A 10 6.94 -8.64 7.12
C ASN A 10 6.16 -8.32 8.41
N GLU A 11 6.72 -8.66 9.58
CA GLU A 11 6.13 -8.32 10.87
C GLU A 11 6.05 -6.81 11.07
N ALA A 12 7.11 -6.09 10.72
CA ALA A 12 7.18 -4.64 10.84
C ALA A 12 6.10 -3.94 9.99
N VAL A 13 5.92 -4.38 8.74
CA VAL A 13 4.86 -3.88 7.85
C VAL A 13 3.47 -4.24 8.40
N ALA A 14 3.25 -5.49 8.83
CA ALA A 14 1.97 -5.90 9.41
C ALA A 14 1.64 -5.10 10.70
N TYR A 15 2.66 -4.77 11.50
CA TYR A 15 2.50 -3.94 12.69
C TYR A 15 2.15 -2.48 12.32
N ALA A 16 2.78 -1.92 11.28
CA ALA A 16 2.40 -0.60 10.75
C ALA A 16 0.94 -0.59 10.28
N MET A 17 0.51 -1.63 9.56
CA MET A 17 -0.89 -1.81 9.14
C MET A 17 -1.83 -1.85 10.34
N LYS A 18 -1.48 -2.59 11.41
CA LYS A 18 -2.24 -2.63 12.67
C LYS A 18 -2.42 -1.24 13.27
N GLN A 19 -1.35 -0.45 13.35
CA GLN A 19 -1.41 0.90 13.92
C GLN A 19 -2.25 1.88 13.10
N ILE A 20 -2.28 1.70 11.78
CA ILE A 20 -3.14 2.46 10.86
C ILE A 20 -4.61 2.09 11.06
N ASN A 21 -4.91 0.81 11.33
CA ASN A 21 -6.26 0.27 11.44
C ASN A 21 -7.13 0.62 10.22
N PRO A 22 -6.78 0.15 9.00
CA PRO A 22 -7.55 0.41 7.79
C PRO A 22 -8.92 -0.27 7.84
N ASP A 23 -9.87 0.17 7.00
CA ASP A 23 -11.22 -0.39 6.97
C ASP A 23 -11.27 -1.79 6.34
N VAL A 24 -10.47 -2.02 5.27
CA VAL A 24 -10.52 -3.28 4.50
C VAL A 24 -9.12 -3.76 4.15
N MET A 25 -8.89 -5.06 4.28
CA MET A 25 -7.75 -5.76 3.70
C MET A 25 -8.22 -6.86 2.76
N GLY A 26 -7.92 -6.73 1.45
CA GLY A 26 -8.04 -7.82 0.49
C GLY A 26 -6.76 -8.67 0.51
N ALA A 27 -6.86 -9.98 0.73
CA ALA A 27 -5.70 -10.82 0.96
C ALA A 27 -5.71 -12.13 0.19
N TYR A 28 -4.59 -12.44 -0.47
CA TYR A 28 -4.26 -13.73 -1.04
C TYR A 28 -2.79 -14.05 -0.76
N PRO A 29 -2.46 -15.23 -0.20
CA PRO A 29 -1.10 -15.53 0.25
C PRO A 29 -0.16 -15.87 -0.90
N ILE A 30 1.00 -15.22 -0.95
CA ILE A 30 2.11 -15.54 -1.86
C ILE A 30 3.46 -15.31 -1.19
N THR A 31 4.38 -16.28 -1.28
CA THR A 31 5.75 -16.17 -0.76
C THR A 31 6.56 -15.10 -1.55
N PRO A 32 7.32 -14.18 -0.87
CA PRO A 32 7.61 -14.13 0.56
C PRO A 32 6.71 -13.16 1.37
N SER A 33 5.64 -12.62 0.82
CA SER A 33 4.74 -11.68 1.54
C SER A 33 3.69 -12.37 2.41
N THR A 34 3.58 -13.71 2.40
CA THR A 34 2.52 -14.47 3.09
C THR A 34 2.36 -14.12 4.56
N GLU A 35 3.47 -13.84 5.26
CA GLU A 35 3.44 -13.53 6.69
C GLU A 35 2.71 -12.21 6.99
N ILE A 36 2.72 -11.24 6.07
CA ILE A 36 2.03 -9.95 6.28
C ILE A 36 0.53 -10.18 6.55
N PRO A 37 -0.26 -10.80 5.62
CA PRO A 37 -1.66 -11.06 5.88
C PRO A 37 -1.88 -12.07 7.03
N GLN A 38 -0.95 -12.99 7.31
CA GLN A 38 -1.05 -13.91 8.44
C GLN A 38 -0.97 -13.18 9.79
N TYR A 39 0.02 -12.33 9.99
CA TYR A 39 0.10 -11.50 11.20
C TYR A 39 -1.10 -10.57 11.31
N PHE A 40 -1.48 -9.95 10.20
CA PHE A 40 -2.60 -9.02 10.22
C PHE A 40 -3.93 -9.71 10.54
N SER A 41 -4.20 -10.91 9.99
CA SER A 41 -5.39 -11.69 10.35
C SER A 41 -5.43 -12.05 11.85
N THR A 42 -4.26 -12.30 12.45
CA THR A 42 -4.18 -12.54 13.89
C THR A 42 -4.60 -11.32 14.70
N TYR A 43 -4.25 -10.11 14.26
CA TYR A 43 -4.71 -8.87 14.91
C TYR A 43 -6.22 -8.69 14.80
N VAL A 44 -6.79 -9.06 13.64
CA VAL A 44 -8.26 -9.05 13.46
C VAL A 44 -8.94 -10.06 14.38
N ASP A 45 -8.46 -11.29 14.41
CA ASP A 45 -9.03 -12.37 15.24
C ASP A 45 -8.96 -12.06 16.74
N ASN A 46 -7.91 -11.35 17.16
CA ASN A 46 -7.75 -10.90 18.54
C ASN A 46 -8.58 -9.64 18.88
N GLY A 47 -9.24 -9.01 17.91
CA GLY A 47 -9.98 -7.76 18.10
C GLY A 47 -9.08 -6.55 18.35
N GLU A 48 -7.84 -6.59 17.86
CA GLU A 48 -6.86 -5.50 18.00
C GLU A 48 -7.02 -4.42 16.91
N VAL A 49 -7.77 -4.72 15.86
CA VAL A 49 -8.16 -3.83 14.76
C VAL A 49 -9.62 -4.08 14.35
N ASP A 50 -10.24 -3.08 13.76
CA ASP A 50 -11.64 -3.14 13.30
C ASP A 50 -11.74 -3.50 11.80
N THR A 51 -10.63 -3.83 11.16
CA THR A 51 -10.51 -4.08 9.73
C THR A 51 -11.35 -5.29 9.29
N LEU A 52 -12.10 -5.13 8.21
CA LEU A 52 -12.72 -6.25 7.49
C LEU A 52 -11.64 -6.98 6.67
N PHE A 53 -11.20 -8.14 7.16
CA PHE A 53 -10.23 -8.99 6.45
C PHE A 53 -10.97 -9.90 5.47
N ILE A 54 -10.67 -9.78 4.18
CA ILE A 54 -11.33 -10.53 3.11
C ILE A 54 -10.30 -11.44 2.42
N ALA A 55 -10.32 -12.73 2.78
CA ALA A 55 -9.56 -13.74 2.06
C ALA A 55 -10.27 -14.06 0.73
N VAL A 56 -9.53 -13.93 -0.35
CA VAL A 56 -10.04 -14.11 -1.72
C VAL A 56 -9.34 -15.28 -2.42
N GLU A 57 -9.77 -15.61 -3.63
CA GLU A 57 -9.26 -16.76 -4.40
C GLU A 57 -8.07 -16.42 -5.30
N SER A 58 -7.72 -15.14 -5.45
CA SER A 58 -6.59 -14.71 -6.29
C SER A 58 -6.12 -13.30 -5.96
N GLU A 59 -4.90 -12.95 -6.36
CA GLU A 59 -4.36 -11.60 -6.21
C GLU A 59 -5.16 -10.57 -7.02
N HIS A 60 -5.68 -10.96 -8.18
CA HIS A 60 -6.57 -10.09 -8.96
C HIS A 60 -7.82 -9.70 -8.15
N SER A 61 -8.44 -10.67 -7.50
CA SER A 61 -9.60 -10.43 -6.63
C SER A 61 -9.25 -9.62 -5.38
N ALA A 62 -8.03 -9.80 -4.81
CA ALA A 62 -7.56 -9.00 -3.69
C ALA A 62 -7.51 -7.51 -4.06
N MET A 63 -6.91 -7.17 -5.20
CA MET A 63 -6.84 -5.79 -5.66
C MET A 63 -8.23 -5.26 -6.06
N SER A 64 -9.08 -6.09 -6.68
CA SER A 64 -10.47 -5.70 -7.00
C SER A 64 -11.28 -5.38 -5.76
N THR A 65 -11.07 -6.13 -4.67
CA THR A 65 -11.68 -5.86 -3.36
C THR A 65 -11.23 -4.50 -2.81
N CYS A 66 -9.93 -4.19 -2.88
CA CYS A 66 -9.40 -2.90 -2.45
C CYS A 66 -9.97 -1.74 -3.29
N ILE A 67 -10.07 -1.91 -4.60
CA ILE A 67 -10.67 -0.91 -5.50
C ILE A 67 -12.13 -0.63 -5.11
N GLY A 68 -12.93 -1.68 -4.87
CA GLY A 68 -14.32 -1.53 -4.45
C GLY A 68 -14.45 -0.83 -3.10
N ALA A 69 -13.60 -1.17 -2.14
CA ALA A 69 -13.58 -0.55 -0.82
C ALA A 69 -13.19 0.94 -0.88
N GLU A 70 -12.12 1.28 -1.58
CA GLU A 70 -11.70 2.68 -1.75
C GLU A 70 -12.73 3.51 -2.53
N ALA A 71 -13.32 2.94 -3.57
CA ALA A 71 -14.40 3.59 -4.31
C ALA A 71 -15.63 3.86 -3.43
N ALA A 72 -15.89 2.99 -2.46
CA ALA A 72 -16.96 3.19 -1.47
C ALA A 72 -16.61 4.27 -0.41
N GLY A 73 -15.35 4.65 -0.30
CA GLY A 73 -14.85 5.64 0.65
C GLY A 73 -14.14 5.05 1.87
N CYS A 74 -13.74 3.78 1.80
CA CYS A 74 -13.02 3.08 2.85
C CYS A 74 -11.51 3.09 2.56
N ARG A 75 -10.69 3.10 3.61
CA ARG A 75 -9.24 2.91 3.52
C ARG A 75 -8.90 1.44 3.28
N ALA A 76 -8.27 1.12 2.15
CA ALA A 76 -7.99 -0.26 1.76
C ALA A 76 -6.51 -0.57 1.58
N ILE A 77 -6.11 -1.77 2.01
CA ILE A 77 -4.74 -2.27 1.93
C ILE A 77 -4.68 -3.69 1.35
N SER A 78 -3.50 -4.07 0.86
CA SER A 78 -3.19 -5.45 0.48
C SER A 78 -1.69 -5.73 0.58
N ALA A 79 -1.30 -6.99 0.38
CA ALA A 79 0.09 -7.42 0.29
C ALA A 79 0.26 -8.48 -0.78
N THR A 80 1.38 -8.44 -1.53
CA THR A 80 1.67 -9.38 -2.62
C THR A 80 3.16 -9.50 -2.92
N SER A 81 3.49 -10.31 -3.91
CA SER A 81 4.84 -10.55 -4.43
C SER A 81 4.80 -11.05 -5.87
N SER A 82 5.87 -10.82 -6.64
CA SER A 82 6.19 -11.54 -7.89
C SER A 82 5.00 -11.75 -8.85
N CYS A 83 4.72 -13.01 -9.16
CA CYS A 83 3.63 -13.39 -10.08
C CYS A 83 2.26 -12.91 -9.58
N GLY A 84 2.06 -12.75 -8.27
CA GLY A 84 0.84 -12.16 -7.73
C GLY A 84 0.70 -10.70 -8.12
N LEU A 85 1.78 -9.91 -8.07
CA LEU A 85 1.78 -8.53 -8.56
C LEU A 85 1.50 -8.48 -10.06
N CYS A 86 2.09 -9.39 -10.84
CA CYS A 86 1.77 -9.55 -12.26
C CYS A 86 0.30 -9.88 -12.50
N TYR A 87 -0.27 -10.77 -11.70
CA TYR A 87 -1.65 -11.21 -11.88
C TYR A 87 -2.67 -10.10 -11.57
N MET A 88 -2.34 -9.15 -10.71
CA MET A 88 -3.19 -7.99 -10.45
C MET A 88 -2.92 -6.78 -11.37
N THR A 89 -2.05 -6.90 -12.38
CA THR A 89 -1.59 -5.76 -13.21
C THR A 89 -2.74 -4.95 -13.82
N GLU A 90 -3.77 -5.59 -14.38
CA GLU A 90 -4.95 -4.89 -14.91
C GLU A 90 -5.57 -3.98 -13.84
N MET A 91 -5.76 -4.51 -12.64
CA MET A 91 -6.36 -3.78 -11.52
C MET A 91 -5.48 -2.65 -11.01
N LEU A 92 -4.15 -2.76 -11.15
CA LEU A 92 -3.25 -1.64 -10.81
C LEU A 92 -3.52 -0.41 -11.69
N TYR A 93 -3.70 -0.62 -13.00
CA TYR A 93 -4.06 0.48 -13.91
C TYR A 93 -5.43 1.07 -13.60
N VAL A 94 -6.40 0.23 -13.22
CA VAL A 94 -7.74 0.68 -12.80
C VAL A 94 -7.63 1.54 -11.54
N ALA A 95 -6.98 1.05 -10.48
CA ALA A 95 -6.82 1.78 -9.22
C ALA A 95 -6.17 3.17 -9.43
N ALA A 96 -5.11 3.23 -10.24
CA ALA A 96 -4.41 4.48 -10.52
C ALA A 96 -5.25 5.46 -11.37
N SER A 97 -6.01 4.95 -12.36
CA SER A 97 -6.86 5.79 -13.22
C SER A 97 -8.08 6.32 -12.49
N ASP A 98 -8.63 5.54 -11.56
CA ASP A 98 -9.76 5.95 -10.71
C ASP A 98 -9.31 6.78 -9.49
N ARG A 99 -8.00 7.03 -9.36
CA ARG A 99 -7.41 7.89 -8.33
C ARG A 99 -7.68 7.39 -6.91
N LEU A 100 -7.62 6.06 -6.72
CA LEU A 100 -7.88 5.38 -5.46
C LEU A 100 -6.56 5.19 -4.66
N PRO A 101 -6.44 5.76 -3.46
CA PRO A 101 -5.17 5.79 -2.70
C PRO A 101 -4.87 4.49 -1.95
N ILE A 102 -4.95 3.36 -2.62
CA ILE A 102 -4.65 2.04 -2.06
C ILE A 102 -3.18 1.94 -1.68
N THR A 103 -2.88 1.41 -0.50
CA THR A 103 -1.50 1.10 -0.08
C THR A 103 -1.24 -0.39 -0.17
N LEU A 104 -0.23 -0.78 -0.97
CA LEU A 104 0.15 -2.16 -1.24
C LEU A 104 1.55 -2.45 -0.70
N ALA A 105 1.69 -3.47 0.15
CA ALA A 105 3.00 -3.98 0.54
C ALA A 105 3.48 -5.02 -0.48
N VAL A 106 4.72 -4.89 -0.95
CA VAL A 106 5.33 -5.81 -1.91
C VAL A 106 6.64 -6.35 -1.35
N SER A 107 6.68 -7.66 -1.05
CA SER A 107 7.94 -8.35 -0.76
C SER A 107 8.52 -8.85 -2.07
N CYS A 108 9.42 -8.05 -2.67
CA CYS A 108 9.89 -8.22 -4.04
C CYS A 108 10.60 -9.56 -4.27
N ARG A 109 10.22 -10.26 -5.32
CA ARG A 109 10.75 -11.56 -5.73
C ARG A 109 10.76 -11.65 -7.24
N ALA A 110 11.73 -12.42 -7.80
CA ALA A 110 11.80 -12.67 -9.22
C ALA A 110 10.49 -13.18 -9.80
N LEU A 111 10.16 -12.73 -11.01
CA LEU A 111 9.12 -13.35 -11.81
C LEU A 111 9.54 -14.77 -12.21
N SER A 112 8.55 -15.67 -12.32
CA SER A 112 8.83 -17.09 -12.64
C SER A 112 9.45 -17.27 -14.01
N GLY A 113 10.39 -18.21 -14.06
CA GLY A 113 11.06 -18.69 -15.25
C GLY A 113 12.59 -18.55 -15.27
N PRO A 114 13.36 -19.21 -14.36
CA PRO A 114 12.98 -20.10 -13.27
C PRO A 114 12.44 -19.34 -12.04
N ILE A 115 11.71 -20.04 -11.19
CA ILE A 115 11.26 -19.47 -9.92
C ILE A 115 12.46 -19.24 -8.98
N ASN A 116 12.53 -18.06 -8.40
CA ASN A 116 13.45 -17.70 -7.32
C ASN A 116 12.68 -16.90 -6.27
N ILE A 117 12.72 -17.34 -5.03
CA ILE A 117 11.96 -16.71 -3.94
C ILE A 117 12.73 -15.58 -3.23
N ASN A 118 14.02 -15.45 -3.51
CA ASN A 118 14.84 -14.37 -2.97
C ASN A 118 14.60 -13.06 -3.74
N ASN A 119 15.14 -11.99 -3.21
CA ASN A 119 14.97 -10.66 -3.76
C ASN A 119 15.33 -10.54 -5.24
N ASP A 120 14.41 -9.91 -5.96
CA ASP A 120 14.58 -9.42 -7.32
C ASP A 120 13.48 -8.40 -7.58
N HIS A 121 13.80 -7.26 -8.16
CA HIS A 121 12.83 -6.19 -8.40
C HIS A 121 12.11 -6.28 -9.75
N SER A 122 12.24 -7.40 -10.48
CA SER A 122 11.56 -7.56 -11.79
C SER A 122 10.04 -7.47 -11.69
N ASP A 123 9.47 -7.86 -10.55
CA ASP A 123 8.03 -7.74 -10.27
C ASP A 123 7.60 -6.27 -10.17
N ALA A 124 8.18 -5.50 -9.26
CA ALA A 124 7.88 -4.08 -9.10
C ALA A 124 8.21 -3.27 -10.35
N MET A 125 9.37 -3.53 -10.98
CA MET A 125 9.77 -2.84 -12.21
C MET A 125 8.88 -3.23 -13.41
N GLY A 126 8.30 -4.41 -13.42
CA GLY A 126 7.36 -4.85 -14.45
C GLY A 126 6.07 -4.04 -14.49
N VAL A 127 5.69 -3.42 -13.38
CA VAL A 127 4.46 -2.61 -13.24
C VAL A 127 4.72 -1.11 -13.02
N ARG A 128 5.95 -0.65 -13.20
CA ARG A 128 6.33 0.77 -13.00
C ARG A 128 5.48 1.75 -13.80
N ASP A 129 4.98 1.34 -14.95
CA ASP A 129 4.18 2.18 -15.84
C ASP A 129 2.69 2.24 -15.45
N ALA A 130 2.28 1.50 -14.38
CA ALA A 130 0.90 1.48 -13.89
C ALA A 130 0.49 2.78 -13.14
N SER A 131 1.38 3.76 -13.05
CA SER A 131 1.16 5.05 -12.37
C SER A 131 0.92 4.91 -10.85
N TRP A 132 1.59 3.95 -10.25
CA TRP A 132 1.71 3.81 -8.80
C TRP A 132 2.95 4.53 -8.31
N LEU A 133 2.87 5.16 -7.14
CA LEU A 133 4.06 5.58 -6.41
C LEU A 133 4.76 4.32 -5.86
N MET A 134 6.09 4.34 -5.80
CA MET A 134 6.87 3.21 -5.30
C MET A 134 7.91 3.71 -4.30
N LEU A 135 7.87 3.20 -3.08
CA LEU A 135 8.88 3.42 -2.05
C LEU A 135 9.63 2.11 -1.83
N PHE A 136 10.95 2.16 -1.89
CA PHE A 136 11.81 1.00 -1.65
C PHE A 136 12.45 1.11 -0.27
N ALA A 137 12.45 0.02 0.49
CA ALA A 137 13.03 -0.08 1.81
C ALA A 137 14.24 -1.02 1.80
N GLU A 138 15.36 -0.57 2.36
CA GLU A 138 16.59 -1.36 2.49
C GLU A 138 16.67 -2.10 3.83
N THR A 139 15.92 -1.62 4.84
CA THR A 139 15.91 -2.16 6.21
C THR A 139 14.49 -2.38 6.71
N ASN A 140 14.33 -3.18 7.78
CA ASN A 140 13.03 -3.39 8.41
C ASN A 140 12.46 -2.09 9.01
N GLN A 141 13.35 -1.21 9.51
CA GLN A 141 12.94 0.12 9.98
C GLN A 141 12.34 0.95 8.85
N GLU A 142 12.99 0.97 7.70
CA GLU A 142 12.46 1.69 6.52
C GLU A 142 11.16 1.07 6.01
N ALA A 143 11.02 -0.25 6.04
CA ALA A 143 9.78 -0.91 5.64
C ALA A 143 8.60 -0.46 6.52
N TYR A 144 8.80 -0.40 7.84
CA TYR A 144 7.83 0.13 8.80
C TYR A 144 7.53 1.61 8.58
N ASP A 145 8.56 2.45 8.55
CA ASP A 145 8.44 3.90 8.43
C ASP A 145 7.81 4.31 7.09
N ASN A 146 8.25 3.68 5.99
CA ASN A 146 7.72 3.94 4.66
C ASN A 146 6.25 3.54 4.54
N TYR A 147 5.81 2.46 5.23
CA TYR A 147 4.42 2.05 5.18
C TYR A 147 3.49 3.08 5.83
N LEU A 148 3.88 3.64 6.97
CA LEU A 148 3.14 4.73 7.64
C LEU A 148 3.09 5.99 6.79
N GLN A 149 4.22 6.37 6.18
CA GLN A 149 4.30 7.53 5.29
C GLN A 149 3.50 7.33 4.00
N ALA A 150 3.54 6.12 3.44
CA ALA A 150 2.85 5.75 2.21
C ALA A 150 1.35 6.01 2.29
N MET A 151 0.71 5.63 3.39
CA MET A 151 -0.71 5.88 3.59
C MET A 151 -1.04 7.37 3.45
N ARG A 152 -0.31 8.22 4.18
CA ARG A 152 -0.52 9.68 4.16
C ARG A 152 -0.20 10.30 2.80
N ILE A 153 0.83 9.81 2.12
CA ILE A 153 1.22 10.28 0.78
C ILE A 153 0.13 9.93 -0.24
N ALA A 154 -0.31 8.67 -0.27
CA ALA A 154 -1.32 8.19 -1.20
C ALA A 154 -2.62 9.01 -1.09
N GLU A 155 -3.12 9.19 0.12
CA GLU A 155 -4.34 9.97 0.39
C GLU A 155 -4.19 11.44 -0.02
N ALA A 156 -3.03 12.05 0.22
CA ALA A 156 -2.80 13.46 -0.11
C ALA A 156 -2.79 13.74 -1.61
N VAL A 157 -2.35 12.78 -2.44
CA VAL A 157 -2.28 12.94 -3.90
C VAL A 157 -3.40 12.19 -4.64
N SER A 158 -4.20 11.39 -3.92
CA SER A 158 -5.19 10.47 -4.50
C SER A 158 -4.56 9.59 -5.59
N LEU A 159 -3.47 8.91 -5.24
CA LEU A 159 -2.81 7.92 -6.09
C LEU A 159 -2.43 6.71 -5.24
N PRO A 160 -2.51 5.50 -5.81
CA PRO A 160 -2.06 4.31 -5.10
C PRO A 160 -0.55 4.27 -4.96
N ILE A 161 -0.08 3.58 -3.92
CA ILE A 161 1.34 3.49 -3.58
C ILE A 161 1.75 2.08 -3.20
N MET A 162 2.96 1.67 -3.62
CA MET A 162 3.60 0.42 -3.21
C MET A 162 4.74 0.72 -2.24
N VAL A 163 4.83 -0.06 -1.17
CA VAL A 163 6.02 -0.14 -0.32
C VAL A 163 6.69 -1.47 -0.60
N CYS A 164 7.85 -1.38 -1.24
CA CYS A 164 8.64 -2.51 -1.71
C CYS A 164 9.76 -2.81 -0.72
N GLN A 165 9.89 -4.06 -0.31
CA GLN A 165 11.00 -4.57 0.50
C GLN A 165 11.61 -5.81 -0.14
N ASP A 166 12.87 -6.09 0.16
CA ASP A 166 13.58 -7.22 -0.39
C ASP A 166 13.04 -8.56 0.16
N GLY A 167 12.61 -9.43 -0.75
CA GLY A 167 12.15 -10.78 -0.42
C GLY A 167 13.25 -11.61 0.25
N PHE A 168 12.98 -12.20 1.41
CA PHE A 168 13.86 -12.95 2.31
C PHE A 168 15.00 -12.14 2.94
N ILE A 169 15.57 -11.14 2.28
CA ILE A 169 16.64 -10.32 2.86
C ILE A 169 16.06 -9.40 3.92
N THR A 170 15.14 -8.50 3.55
CA THR A 170 14.44 -7.62 4.49
C THR A 170 13.21 -8.31 5.09
N SER A 171 12.41 -8.97 4.26
CA SER A 171 11.09 -9.48 4.67
C SER A 171 11.14 -10.53 5.78
N HIS A 172 12.23 -11.33 5.90
CA HIS A 172 12.38 -12.42 6.88
C HIS A 172 13.57 -12.24 7.83
N ALA A 173 14.50 -11.32 7.55
CA ALA A 173 15.58 -11.02 8.48
C ALA A 173 15.02 -10.29 9.71
N ILE A 174 15.48 -10.67 10.90
CA ILE A 174 15.07 -10.03 12.15
C ILE A 174 16.04 -8.92 12.50
N GLU A 175 15.53 -7.71 12.62
CA GLU A 175 16.29 -6.53 13.02
C GLU A 175 15.72 -5.90 14.30
N ASN A 176 16.53 -5.08 14.97
CA ASN A 176 16.03 -4.22 16.03
C ASN A 176 15.44 -2.97 15.38
N ILE A 177 14.17 -2.72 15.60
CA ILE A 177 13.48 -1.53 15.09
C ILE A 177 12.90 -0.70 16.23
N GLU A 178 12.70 0.55 15.98
CA GLU A 178 12.04 1.49 16.90
C GLU A 178 10.63 1.79 16.39
N LEU A 179 9.64 1.36 17.14
CA LEU A 179 8.23 1.57 16.84
C LEU A 179 7.75 2.90 17.44
N VAL A 180 6.94 3.61 16.71
CA VAL A 180 6.24 4.79 17.20
C VAL A 180 5.03 4.37 18.03
N GLU A 181 4.70 5.10 19.08
CA GLU A 181 3.49 4.89 19.87
C GLU A 181 2.23 4.98 18.98
N THR A 182 1.30 4.04 19.13
CA THR A 182 0.12 3.92 18.25
C THR A 182 -0.70 5.22 18.16
N GLU A 183 -0.85 5.94 19.27
CA GLU A 183 -1.61 7.20 19.25
C GLU A 183 -0.93 8.28 18.39
N LYS A 184 0.41 8.31 18.38
CA LYS A 184 1.16 9.23 17.51
C LYS A 184 1.06 8.83 16.04
N VAL A 185 1.01 7.51 15.75
CA VAL A 185 0.77 7.01 14.39
C VAL A 185 -0.62 7.44 13.92
N LYS A 186 -1.65 7.27 14.74
CA LYS A 186 -3.02 7.72 14.43
C LYS A 186 -3.09 9.22 14.18
N GLU A 187 -2.39 10.02 15.00
CA GLU A 187 -2.30 11.47 14.80
C GLU A 187 -1.57 11.82 13.48
N PHE A 188 -0.47 11.13 13.19
CA PHE A 188 0.32 11.34 11.98
C PHE A 188 -0.44 10.96 10.71
N VAL A 189 -1.06 9.78 10.67
CA VAL A 189 -1.84 9.31 9.51
C VAL A 189 -3.13 10.12 9.38
N GLY A 190 -3.80 10.39 10.49
CA GLY A 190 -5.04 11.15 10.53
C GLY A 190 -6.27 10.35 10.08
N GLU A 191 -7.42 11.01 10.14
CA GLU A 191 -8.69 10.46 9.65
C GLU A 191 -8.74 10.49 8.12
N TYR A 192 -9.15 9.38 7.51
CA TYR A 192 -9.33 9.32 6.06
C TYR A 192 -10.55 10.14 5.62
N LYS A 193 -10.33 11.03 4.67
CA LYS A 193 -11.36 11.86 4.05
C LYS A 193 -11.28 11.71 2.54
N PRO A 194 -11.98 10.72 1.98
CA PRO A 194 -11.92 10.47 0.54
C PRO A 194 -12.38 11.71 -0.23
N ALA A 195 -11.62 12.08 -1.25
CA ALA A 195 -11.99 13.18 -2.15
C ALA A 195 -13.32 12.88 -2.85
N HIS A 196 -13.56 11.59 -3.13
CA HIS A 196 -14.74 11.06 -3.78
C HIS A 196 -15.12 9.73 -3.14
N ALA A 197 -16.43 9.46 -3.00
CA ALA A 197 -16.92 8.18 -2.51
C ALA A 197 -18.30 7.86 -3.09
N LEU A 198 -18.47 6.61 -3.57
CA LEU A 198 -19.75 6.13 -4.10
C LEU A 198 -20.89 6.16 -3.07
N LEU A 199 -20.53 5.91 -1.79
CA LEU A 199 -21.50 5.84 -0.69
C LEU A 199 -21.72 7.19 0.02
N LYS A 200 -21.41 8.31 -0.65
CA LYS A 200 -21.64 9.64 -0.08
C LYS A 200 -23.06 10.13 -0.41
N PRO A 201 -24.00 10.19 0.56
CA PRO A 201 -25.36 10.64 0.31
C PRO A 201 -25.39 12.08 -0.23
N GLY A 202 -26.19 12.32 -1.27
CA GLY A 202 -26.39 13.65 -1.86
C GLY A 202 -25.33 14.09 -2.86
N GLU A 203 -24.26 13.33 -3.05
CA GLU A 203 -23.20 13.59 -4.03
C GLU A 203 -23.00 12.38 -4.94
N PRO A 204 -23.95 12.10 -5.87
CA PRO A 204 -23.85 10.93 -6.74
C PRO A 204 -22.64 11.07 -7.68
N MET A 205 -21.87 9.99 -7.79
CA MET A 205 -20.71 9.92 -8.68
C MET A 205 -20.63 8.55 -9.35
N ALA A 206 -19.81 8.44 -10.40
CA ALA A 206 -19.43 7.18 -11.02
C ALA A 206 -17.92 6.97 -10.88
N VAL A 207 -17.51 5.75 -10.59
CA VAL A 207 -16.11 5.30 -10.60
C VAL A 207 -15.94 4.32 -11.75
N GLY A 208 -14.79 4.33 -12.43
CA GLY A 208 -14.54 3.47 -13.60
C GLY A 208 -15.29 3.92 -14.86
N ALA A 209 -15.48 5.22 -15.06
CA ALA A 209 -16.21 5.76 -16.20
C ALA A 209 -15.50 5.47 -17.54
N TYR A 210 -16.27 5.14 -18.57
CA TYR A 210 -15.78 5.08 -19.94
C TYR A 210 -15.44 6.49 -20.43
N ALA A 211 -14.16 6.73 -20.72
CA ALA A 211 -13.68 8.00 -21.27
C ALA A 211 -13.64 7.95 -22.80
N THR A 212 -14.43 8.79 -23.44
CA THR A 212 -14.31 9.00 -24.90
C THR A 212 -12.97 9.67 -25.24
N PRO A 213 -12.48 9.61 -26.50
CA PRO A 213 -11.24 10.26 -26.90
C PRO A 213 -11.15 11.75 -26.54
N VAL A 214 -12.28 12.44 -26.49
CA VAL A 214 -12.36 13.88 -26.13
C VAL A 214 -11.93 14.13 -24.68
N TYR A 215 -12.27 13.22 -23.75
CA TYR A 215 -12.00 13.41 -22.32
C TYR A 215 -10.80 12.58 -21.82
N TYR A 216 -10.33 11.60 -22.58
CA TYR A 216 -9.27 10.70 -22.15
C TYR A 216 -7.95 11.42 -21.82
N MET A 217 -7.56 12.38 -22.66
CA MET A 217 -6.34 13.17 -22.44
C MET A 217 -6.41 13.99 -21.14
N GLU A 218 -7.57 14.57 -20.85
CA GLU A 218 -7.77 15.36 -19.62
C GLU A 218 -7.65 14.48 -18.37
N ALA A 219 -8.23 13.29 -18.37
CA ALA A 219 -8.12 12.35 -17.28
C ALA A 219 -6.65 11.92 -17.05
N LYS A 220 -5.93 11.57 -18.12
CA LYS A 220 -4.51 11.20 -18.04
C LYS A 220 -3.60 12.34 -17.62
N ARG A 221 -3.91 13.57 -18.02
CA ARG A 221 -3.18 14.76 -17.59
C ARG A 221 -3.33 15.01 -16.09
N GLN A 222 -4.53 14.84 -15.53
CA GLN A 222 -4.76 14.97 -14.09
C GLN A 222 -3.96 13.92 -13.30
N GLN A 223 -3.93 12.67 -13.78
CA GLN A 223 -3.13 11.61 -13.19
C GLN A 223 -1.63 11.94 -13.25
N ALA A 224 -1.11 12.39 -14.40
CA ALA A 224 0.28 12.79 -14.56
C ALA A 224 0.65 13.98 -13.65
N GLN A 225 -0.25 14.96 -13.51
CA GLN A 225 -0.04 16.08 -12.60
C GLN A 225 0.09 15.62 -11.15
N ALA A 226 -0.79 14.72 -10.69
CA ALA A 226 -0.70 14.17 -9.35
C ALA A 226 0.62 13.41 -9.10
N MET A 227 1.14 12.69 -10.10
CA MET A 227 2.47 12.05 -10.01
C MET A 227 3.59 13.09 -9.85
N MET A 228 3.51 14.23 -10.52
CA MET A 228 4.50 15.32 -10.37
C MET A 228 4.38 15.98 -8.98
N ASP A 229 3.17 16.24 -8.53
CA ASP A 229 2.89 16.87 -7.24
C ASP A 229 3.30 15.97 -6.06
N ALA A 230 3.29 14.65 -6.25
CA ALA A 230 3.69 13.68 -5.24
C ALA A 230 5.09 13.93 -4.67
N LYS A 231 6.02 14.43 -5.49
CA LYS A 231 7.39 14.74 -5.04
C LYS A 231 7.43 15.73 -3.87
N ASP A 232 6.62 16.79 -3.96
CA ASP A 232 6.58 17.81 -2.90
C ASP A 232 5.79 17.31 -1.68
N VAL A 233 4.77 16.49 -1.89
CA VAL A 233 4.04 15.82 -0.81
C VAL A 233 4.96 14.86 -0.05
N ILE A 234 5.74 14.03 -0.73
CA ILE A 234 6.72 13.12 -0.11
C ILE A 234 7.70 13.91 0.76
N ARG A 235 8.27 14.99 0.23
CA ARG A 235 9.19 15.86 0.98
C ARG A 235 8.55 16.48 2.22
N LYS A 236 7.29 16.89 2.11
CA LYS A 236 6.54 17.46 3.22
C LYS A 236 6.26 16.40 4.29
N VAL A 237 5.72 15.26 3.89
CA VAL A 237 5.42 14.15 4.80
C VAL A 237 6.69 13.68 5.51
N GLY A 238 7.82 13.53 4.79
CA GLY A 238 9.10 13.17 5.39
C GLY A 238 9.64 14.19 6.41
N LYS A 239 9.31 15.49 6.25
CA LYS A 239 9.67 16.53 7.24
C LYS A 239 8.73 16.55 8.44
N ASP A 240 7.44 16.27 8.22
CA ASP A 240 6.42 16.24 9.28
C ASP A 240 6.53 14.97 10.14
N CYS A 241 7.28 13.97 9.66
CA CYS A 241 7.31 12.68 10.28
C CYS A 241 8.20 12.65 11.51
N LEU A 242 7.70 12.03 12.57
CA LEU A 242 8.44 11.69 13.80
C LEU A 242 9.16 10.35 13.67
N LEU A 243 9.29 9.84 12.44
CA LEU A 243 9.83 8.54 12.10
C LEU A 243 11.37 8.60 11.99
N TYR A 244 12.00 7.46 12.09
CA TYR A 244 13.47 7.36 12.11
C TYR A 244 14.09 7.45 10.73
N THR A 245 13.30 7.16 9.69
CA THR A 245 13.74 7.23 8.29
C THR A 245 12.78 8.08 7.46
N SER A 246 13.27 8.60 6.36
CA SER A 246 12.47 9.38 5.41
C SER A 246 12.71 8.84 4.00
N PRO A 247 11.67 8.66 3.19
CA PRO A 247 11.85 8.23 1.81
C PRO A 247 12.85 9.14 1.08
N SER A 248 13.82 8.55 0.42
CA SER A 248 14.69 9.32 -0.47
C SER A 248 13.86 9.83 -1.66
N PRO A 249 13.97 11.10 -2.01
CA PRO A 249 13.21 11.68 -3.12
C PRO A 249 13.71 11.19 -4.50
#